data_94678f1421c0cfcbca385d9aa22e8941
#
_entry.id   94678f1421c0cfcbca385d9aa22e8941
#
_cell.length_a   1.000
_cell.length_b   1.000
_cell.length_c   1.000
_cell.angle_alpha   90.00
_cell.angle_beta   90.00
_cell.angle_gamma   90.00
#
_symmetry.space_group_name_H-M   'P 1'
#
loop_
_entity.id
_entity.type
_entity.pdbx_description
1 polymer ?
#
loop_
_entity_poly.entity_id
_entity_poly.type
_entity_poly.pdbx_seq_one_letter_code
_entity_poly.pdbx_strand_id
1 'polypeptide(L)'
;MSNVVLLGDSIFDNAAYLGGGPDVVTQLRPLLPRGWQATLRAVDGGVTGSIAAQIRQLPPDASHLVVSVGGNDALRHSSVLDEGARSVAGAVNALGEVREQFQREYRAMLDAVTARRLPTVVCTIYDANYPDPLRQRLVVTGLTIFNDVITRAAFARGLPLIDLRLICDEAADYANPIEPSVQGGGKIARAIVALIAGHDWSQARSTVFAR
;
A
#
# COMPACT_ATOMS: atom_id res chain seq x y z
N MET A 1 22.94 -12.27 3.11
CA MET A 1 22.28 -11.14 3.83
C MET A 1 20.87 -11.04 3.26
N SER A 2 19.87 -10.72 4.07
CA SER A 2 18.51 -10.51 3.58
C SER A 2 18.22 -9.02 3.41
N ASN A 3 17.52 -8.66 2.34
CA ASN A 3 17.17 -7.27 2.04
C ASN A 3 15.69 -7.14 1.74
N VAL A 4 14.98 -6.38 2.56
CA VAL A 4 13.57 -6.04 2.38
C VAL A 4 13.48 -4.84 1.45
N VAL A 5 12.80 -5.01 0.32
CA VAL A 5 12.64 -3.91 -0.65
C VAL A 5 11.22 -3.37 -0.59
N LEU A 6 11.10 -2.08 -0.32
CA LEU A 6 9.84 -1.35 -0.28
C LEU A 6 9.54 -0.81 -1.68
N LEU A 7 8.43 -1.27 -2.27
CA LEU A 7 7.91 -0.88 -3.58
C LEU A 7 6.59 -0.13 -3.40
N GLY A 8 6.33 0.87 -4.20
CA GLY A 8 5.06 1.59 -4.14
C GLY A 8 5.18 3.08 -4.32
N ASP A 9 4.53 3.81 -3.44
CA ASP A 9 4.31 5.24 -3.50
C ASP A 9 4.79 5.97 -2.22
N SER A 10 4.23 7.15 -1.95
CA SER A 10 4.55 8.00 -0.79
C SER A 10 4.25 7.37 0.57
N ILE A 11 3.53 6.24 0.64
CA ILE A 11 3.39 5.49 1.90
C ILE A 11 4.77 5.10 2.44
N PHE A 12 5.71 4.77 1.56
CA PHE A 12 7.08 4.42 1.92
C PHE A 12 8.08 5.54 1.63
N ASP A 13 7.87 6.31 0.55
CA ASP A 13 8.71 7.46 0.16
C ASP A 13 8.12 8.77 0.69
N ASN A 14 8.01 8.88 2.02
CA ASN A 14 7.30 9.97 2.69
C ASN A 14 8.19 11.05 3.32
N ALA A 15 9.51 11.00 3.13
CA ALA A 15 10.46 11.91 3.77
C ALA A 15 10.12 13.40 3.55
N ALA A 16 9.60 13.76 2.38
CA ALA A 16 9.24 15.14 2.01
C ALA A 16 8.13 15.73 2.91
N TYR A 17 7.30 14.88 3.53
CA TYR A 17 6.15 15.28 4.33
C TYR A 17 6.42 15.37 5.84
N LEU A 18 7.63 14.98 6.30
CA LEU A 18 7.94 14.76 7.72
C LEU A 18 8.74 15.88 8.39
N GLY A 19 9.05 16.98 7.66
CA GLY A 19 9.80 18.11 8.23
C GLY A 19 11.18 17.74 8.79
N GLY A 20 11.82 16.73 8.20
CA GLY A 20 13.13 16.22 8.66
C GLY A 20 13.04 15.05 9.64
N GLY A 21 11.84 14.59 10.00
CA GLY A 21 11.66 13.35 10.77
C GLY A 21 11.99 12.10 9.96
N PRO A 22 12.17 10.94 10.60
CA PRO A 22 12.52 9.69 9.94
C PRO A 22 11.35 9.14 9.12
N ASP A 23 11.59 8.80 7.86
CA ASP A 23 10.65 8.11 6.97
C ASP A 23 10.48 6.63 7.35
N VAL A 24 9.56 5.94 6.65
CA VAL A 24 9.25 4.52 6.93
C VAL A 24 10.49 3.64 6.81
N VAL A 25 11.30 3.79 5.76
CA VAL A 25 12.48 2.93 5.56
C VAL A 25 13.55 3.20 6.62
N THR A 26 13.74 4.43 7.05
CA THR A 26 14.67 4.80 8.13
C THR A 26 14.25 4.19 9.46
N GLN A 27 12.93 4.18 9.74
CA GLN A 27 12.39 3.54 10.95
C GLN A 27 12.40 2.02 10.87
N LEU A 28 12.27 1.44 9.68
CA LEU A 28 12.29 -0.01 9.47
C LEU A 28 13.69 -0.61 9.74
N ARG A 29 14.74 0.04 9.27
CA ARG A 29 16.13 -0.49 9.35
C ARG A 29 16.55 -0.96 10.73
N PRO A 30 16.39 -0.18 11.82
CA PRO A 30 16.82 -0.60 13.16
C PRO A 30 15.94 -1.70 13.77
N LEU A 31 14.74 -1.95 13.23
CA LEU A 31 13.80 -2.97 13.71
C LEU A 31 14.08 -4.35 13.09
N LEU A 32 14.81 -4.39 11.98
CA LEU A 32 15.12 -5.64 11.29
C LEU A 32 16.14 -6.47 12.07
N PRO A 33 16.14 -7.81 11.92
CA PRO A 33 17.12 -8.67 12.54
C PRO A 33 18.58 -8.30 12.12
N ARG A 34 19.55 -8.62 12.97
CA ARG A 34 20.96 -8.35 12.67
C ARG A 34 21.38 -8.96 11.32
N GLY A 35 22.01 -8.16 10.48
CA GLY A 35 22.47 -8.55 9.15
C GLY A 35 21.41 -8.45 8.04
N TRP A 36 20.20 -7.99 8.38
CA TRP A 36 19.19 -7.61 7.40
C TRP A 36 19.31 -6.15 7.01
N GLN A 37 18.82 -5.84 5.82
CA GLN A 37 18.79 -4.47 5.29
C GLN A 37 17.38 -4.13 4.80
N ALA A 38 17.13 -2.82 4.62
CA ALA A 38 15.93 -2.33 3.93
C ALA A 38 16.33 -1.33 2.85
N THR A 39 15.77 -1.52 1.66
CA THR A 39 15.99 -0.68 0.48
C THR A 39 14.66 -0.05 0.04
N LEU A 40 14.64 1.27 -0.13
CA LEU A 40 13.51 2.00 -0.70
C LEU A 40 13.64 2.00 -2.22
N ARG A 41 12.58 1.55 -2.91
CA ARG A 41 12.38 1.67 -4.37
C ARG A 41 11.03 2.31 -4.69
N ALA A 42 10.17 2.47 -3.68
CA ALA A 42 8.97 3.28 -3.80
C ALA A 42 9.32 4.71 -4.22
N VAL A 43 8.42 5.34 -4.94
CA VAL A 43 8.58 6.72 -5.43
C VAL A 43 7.29 7.47 -5.14
N ASP A 44 7.40 8.64 -4.53
CA ASP A 44 6.27 9.55 -4.29
C ASP A 44 5.46 9.77 -5.57
N GLY A 45 4.13 9.76 -5.47
CA GLY A 45 3.22 9.82 -6.62
C GLY A 45 3.11 8.53 -7.44
N GLY A 46 3.79 7.45 -7.02
CA GLY A 46 3.76 6.15 -7.71
C GLY A 46 2.35 5.58 -7.85
N VAL A 47 2.09 4.91 -8.97
CA VAL A 47 0.84 4.18 -9.27
C VAL A 47 1.15 2.73 -9.62
N THR A 48 0.15 1.89 -9.75
CA THR A 48 0.31 0.47 -10.14
C THR A 48 1.21 0.30 -11.36
N GLY A 49 1.05 1.12 -12.39
CA GLY A 49 1.87 1.09 -13.61
C GLY A 49 3.35 1.41 -13.39
N SER A 50 3.72 2.12 -12.33
CA SER A 50 5.11 2.51 -12.04
C SER A 50 5.94 1.39 -11.39
N ILE A 51 5.29 0.39 -10.78
CA ILE A 51 5.96 -0.71 -10.08
C ILE A 51 6.91 -1.50 -10.99
N ALA A 52 6.58 -1.67 -12.26
CA ALA A 52 7.46 -2.35 -13.21
C ALA A 52 8.85 -1.70 -13.34
N ALA A 53 8.93 -0.36 -13.23
CA ALA A 53 10.20 0.36 -13.24
C ALA A 53 10.98 0.14 -11.94
N GLN A 54 10.30 0.10 -10.79
CA GLN A 54 10.90 -0.15 -9.49
C GLN A 54 11.47 -1.58 -9.41
N ILE A 55 10.74 -2.57 -9.94
CA ILE A 55 11.19 -3.98 -10.01
C ILE A 55 12.48 -4.13 -10.85
N ARG A 56 12.65 -3.36 -11.90
CA ARG A 56 13.90 -3.40 -12.70
C ARG A 56 15.14 -2.92 -11.93
N GLN A 57 14.93 -2.17 -10.85
CA GLN A 57 15.98 -1.61 -9.99
C GLN A 57 16.16 -2.39 -8.68
N LEU A 58 15.63 -3.62 -8.59
CA LEU A 58 15.83 -4.45 -7.41
C LEU A 58 17.33 -4.71 -7.19
N PRO A 59 17.84 -4.55 -5.96
CA PRO A 59 19.21 -4.91 -5.63
C PRO A 59 19.40 -6.44 -5.75
N PRO A 60 20.63 -6.90 -6.06
CA PRO A 60 20.89 -8.33 -6.30
C PRO A 60 20.67 -9.19 -5.05
N ASP A 61 20.72 -8.61 -3.87
CA ASP A 61 20.48 -9.26 -2.58
C ASP A 61 19.04 -9.12 -2.07
N ALA A 62 18.11 -8.61 -2.90
CA ALA A 62 16.69 -8.56 -2.56
C ALA A 62 16.16 -9.93 -2.15
N SER A 63 15.54 -10.03 -0.98
CA SER A 63 15.03 -11.27 -0.42
C SER A 63 13.54 -11.24 -0.13
N HIS A 64 12.98 -10.07 0.14
CA HIS A 64 11.56 -9.84 0.43
C HIS A 64 11.09 -8.58 -0.26
N LEU A 65 9.87 -8.58 -0.77
CA LEU A 65 9.21 -7.43 -1.37
C LEU A 65 8.01 -7.02 -0.50
N VAL A 66 7.88 -5.73 -0.21
CA VAL A 66 6.69 -5.15 0.42
C VAL A 66 6.12 -4.12 -0.54
N VAL A 67 4.87 -4.31 -0.95
CA VAL A 67 4.22 -3.49 -1.97
C VAL A 67 3.07 -2.71 -1.35
N SER A 68 3.16 -1.37 -1.40
CA SER A 68 2.07 -0.45 -1.03
C SER A 68 1.83 0.50 -2.18
N VAL A 69 0.75 0.28 -2.93
CA VAL A 69 0.38 1.10 -4.10
C VAL A 69 -1.12 1.01 -4.35
N GLY A 70 -1.68 2.07 -4.89
CA GLY A 70 -3.10 2.17 -5.23
C GLY A 70 -3.76 3.45 -4.75
N GLY A 71 -3.17 4.14 -3.76
CA GLY A 71 -3.66 5.44 -3.28
C GLY A 71 -3.68 6.49 -4.38
N ASN A 72 -2.60 6.61 -5.14
CA ASN A 72 -2.52 7.53 -6.28
C ASN A 72 -3.39 7.09 -7.47
N ASP A 73 -3.61 5.78 -7.65
CA ASP A 73 -4.60 5.30 -8.63
C ASP A 73 -6.00 5.77 -8.23
N ALA A 74 -6.38 5.66 -6.96
CA ALA A 74 -7.66 6.16 -6.45
C ALA A 74 -7.78 7.69 -6.61
N LEU A 75 -6.71 8.45 -6.34
CA LEU A 75 -6.69 9.90 -6.54
C LEU A 75 -6.91 10.28 -8.02
N ARG A 76 -6.32 9.54 -8.97
CA ARG A 76 -6.53 9.77 -10.41
C ARG A 76 -7.97 9.56 -10.86
N HIS A 77 -8.71 8.68 -10.19
CA HIS A 77 -10.11 8.40 -10.44
C HIS A 77 -11.07 9.23 -9.58
N SER A 78 -10.56 10.13 -8.71
CA SER A 78 -11.38 10.86 -7.75
C SER A 78 -12.43 11.79 -8.40
N SER A 79 -12.21 12.24 -9.64
CA SER A 79 -13.17 13.06 -10.38
C SER A 79 -14.54 12.39 -10.56
N VAL A 80 -14.61 11.06 -10.52
CA VAL A 80 -15.90 10.32 -10.58
C VAL A 80 -16.84 10.72 -9.43
N LEU A 81 -16.30 11.19 -8.30
CA LEU A 81 -17.10 11.64 -7.16
C LEU A 81 -17.77 13.00 -7.39
N ASP A 82 -17.30 13.77 -8.37
CA ASP A 82 -17.83 15.08 -8.75
C ASP A 82 -18.78 14.99 -9.97
N GLU A 83 -18.91 13.80 -10.57
CA GLU A 83 -19.78 13.57 -11.69
C GLU A 83 -21.26 13.49 -11.27
N GLY A 84 -22.15 14.08 -12.09
CA GLY A 84 -23.59 13.98 -11.87
C GLY A 84 -24.11 12.59 -12.22
N ALA A 85 -24.91 11.99 -11.32
CA ALA A 85 -25.59 10.73 -11.60
C ALA A 85 -27.11 10.91 -11.60
N ARG A 86 -27.80 10.33 -12.61
CA ARG A 86 -29.28 10.38 -12.72
C ARG A 86 -29.97 9.46 -11.73
N SER A 87 -29.25 8.49 -11.18
CA SER A 87 -29.76 7.53 -10.20
C SER A 87 -28.61 6.97 -9.35
N VAL A 88 -28.93 6.39 -8.20
CA VAL A 88 -27.97 5.65 -7.38
C VAL A 88 -27.33 4.50 -8.17
N ALA A 89 -28.10 3.78 -8.98
CA ALA A 89 -27.57 2.72 -9.83
C ALA A 89 -26.55 3.25 -10.85
N GLY A 90 -26.78 4.44 -11.42
CA GLY A 90 -25.84 5.09 -12.32
C GLY A 90 -24.52 5.45 -11.62
N ALA A 91 -24.59 5.99 -10.40
CA ALA A 91 -23.40 6.29 -9.60
C ALA A 91 -22.62 5.00 -9.27
N VAL A 92 -23.30 3.95 -8.84
CA VAL A 92 -22.67 2.66 -8.53
C VAL A 92 -22.05 2.03 -9.78
N ASN A 93 -22.67 2.16 -10.96
CA ASN A 93 -22.11 1.68 -12.21
C ASN A 93 -20.78 2.40 -12.55
N ALA A 94 -20.74 3.74 -12.44
CA ALA A 94 -19.52 4.51 -12.69
C ALA A 94 -18.37 4.07 -11.75
N LEU A 95 -18.67 3.85 -10.47
CA LEU A 95 -17.70 3.29 -9.52
C LEU A 95 -17.29 1.86 -9.90
N GLY A 96 -18.21 1.07 -10.47
CA GLY A 96 -17.93 -0.27 -10.99
C GLY A 96 -16.91 -0.26 -12.12
N GLU A 97 -17.01 0.68 -13.05
CA GLU A 97 -16.07 0.85 -14.16
C GLU A 97 -14.66 1.19 -13.66
N VAL A 98 -14.54 2.11 -12.67
CA VAL A 98 -13.28 2.44 -11.99
C VAL A 98 -12.68 1.18 -11.34
N ARG A 99 -13.52 0.42 -10.62
CA ARG A 99 -13.10 -0.83 -9.98
C ARG A 99 -12.53 -1.83 -10.99
N GLU A 100 -13.20 -2.04 -12.12
CA GLU A 100 -12.76 -2.98 -13.14
C GLU A 100 -11.44 -2.57 -13.79
N GLN A 101 -11.26 -1.27 -14.05
CA GLN A 101 -10.01 -0.75 -14.57
C GLN A 101 -8.86 -0.98 -13.59
N PHE A 102 -9.02 -0.55 -12.34
CA PHE A 102 -8.02 -0.75 -11.30
C PHE A 102 -7.71 -2.24 -11.09
N GLN A 103 -8.72 -3.11 -11.14
CA GLN A 103 -8.53 -4.55 -10.99
C GLN A 103 -7.64 -5.14 -12.09
N ARG A 104 -7.80 -4.70 -13.34
CA ARG A 104 -6.93 -5.15 -14.46
C ARG A 104 -5.49 -4.70 -14.23
N GLU A 105 -5.30 -3.43 -13.90
CA GLU A 105 -3.98 -2.83 -13.68
C GLU A 105 -3.26 -3.43 -12.47
N TYR A 106 -3.97 -3.58 -11.35
CA TYR A 106 -3.42 -4.15 -10.11
C TYR A 106 -3.03 -5.63 -10.27
N ARG A 107 -3.84 -6.41 -10.98
CA ARG A 107 -3.51 -7.82 -11.28
C ARG A 107 -2.26 -7.93 -12.16
N ALA A 108 -2.16 -7.15 -13.21
CA ALA A 108 -0.98 -7.12 -14.08
C ALA A 108 0.28 -6.71 -13.31
N MET A 109 0.17 -5.73 -12.42
CA MET A 109 1.25 -5.33 -11.52
C MET A 109 1.69 -6.47 -10.61
N LEU A 110 0.75 -7.15 -9.94
CA LEU A 110 1.09 -8.28 -9.05
C LEU A 110 1.70 -9.46 -9.81
N ASP A 111 1.26 -9.73 -11.03
CA ASP A 111 1.86 -10.77 -11.86
C ASP A 111 3.34 -10.45 -12.16
N ALA A 112 3.66 -9.20 -12.44
CA ALA A 112 5.05 -8.75 -12.63
C ALA A 112 5.89 -8.83 -11.35
N VAL A 113 5.30 -8.53 -10.18
CA VAL A 113 5.97 -8.64 -8.87
C VAL A 113 6.24 -10.10 -8.53
N THR A 114 5.22 -10.96 -8.62
CA THR A 114 5.33 -12.39 -8.24
C THR A 114 6.19 -13.19 -9.21
N ALA A 115 6.35 -12.76 -10.46
CA ALA A 115 7.29 -13.32 -11.41
C ALA A 115 8.76 -13.26 -10.91
N ARG A 116 9.06 -12.39 -9.95
CA ARG A 116 10.39 -12.33 -9.30
C ARG A 116 10.65 -13.50 -8.34
N ARG A 117 9.63 -14.25 -7.98
CA ARG A 117 9.68 -15.42 -7.07
C ARG A 117 10.32 -15.12 -5.73
N LEU A 118 10.16 -13.89 -5.23
CA LEU A 118 10.57 -13.49 -3.90
C LEU A 118 9.37 -13.47 -2.96
N PRO A 119 9.55 -13.81 -1.68
CA PRO A 119 8.60 -13.55 -0.62
C PRO A 119 8.00 -12.13 -0.76
N THR A 120 6.69 -12.02 -0.92
CA THR A 120 6.02 -10.78 -1.26
C THR A 120 4.87 -10.51 -0.30
N VAL A 121 4.82 -9.30 0.23
CA VAL A 121 3.77 -8.74 1.09
C VAL A 121 3.04 -7.66 0.33
N VAL A 122 1.72 -7.58 0.51
CA VAL A 122 0.89 -6.50 -0.04
C VAL A 122 0.29 -5.69 1.10
N CYS A 123 0.19 -4.38 0.93
CA CYS A 123 -0.52 -3.50 1.85
C CYS A 123 -1.87 -3.07 1.26
N THR A 124 -2.90 -2.89 2.11
CA THR A 124 -4.10 -2.12 1.73
C THR A 124 -3.78 -0.63 1.66
N ILE A 125 -4.67 0.15 1.07
CA ILE A 125 -4.67 1.61 1.23
C ILE A 125 -5.34 1.90 2.57
N TYR A 126 -4.73 2.73 3.43
CA TYR A 126 -5.37 3.19 4.67
C TYR A 126 -6.47 4.21 4.39
N ASP A 127 -7.32 4.46 5.36
CA ASP A 127 -8.32 5.51 5.26
C ASP A 127 -7.65 6.89 5.26
N ALA A 128 -8.17 7.82 4.47
CA ALA A 128 -7.71 9.20 4.51
C ALA A 128 -8.15 9.88 5.82
N ASN A 129 -7.54 11.03 6.16
CA ASN A 129 -7.87 11.83 7.33
C ASN A 129 -8.19 13.28 6.92
N TYR A 130 -9.26 13.46 6.14
CA TYR A 130 -9.71 14.79 5.73
C TYR A 130 -10.48 15.50 6.85
N PRO A 131 -10.26 16.81 7.08
CA PRO A 131 -11.00 17.57 8.07
C PRO A 131 -12.47 17.80 7.70
N ASP A 132 -12.82 17.79 6.41
CA ASP A 132 -14.22 17.91 5.96
C ASP A 132 -14.92 16.54 6.08
N PRO A 133 -16.02 16.43 6.87
CA PRO A 133 -16.68 15.15 7.13
C PRO A 133 -17.35 14.54 5.90
N LEU A 134 -17.82 15.35 4.95
CA LEU A 134 -18.44 14.84 3.73
C LEU A 134 -17.37 14.23 2.82
N ARG A 135 -16.28 14.99 2.58
CA ARG A 135 -15.16 14.49 1.80
C ARG A 135 -14.56 13.23 2.42
N GLN A 136 -14.36 13.22 3.73
CA GLN A 136 -13.87 12.04 4.45
C GLN A 136 -14.74 10.81 4.18
N ARG A 137 -16.05 10.95 4.32
CA ARG A 137 -17.00 9.85 4.06
C ARG A 137 -16.94 9.37 2.62
N LEU A 138 -16.93 10.27 1.64
CA LEU A 138 -16.86 9.93 0.23
C LEU A 138 -15.57 9.18 -0.11
N VAL A 139 -14.43 9.71 0.36
CA VAL A 139 -13.11 9.11 0.09
C VAL A 139 -12.98 7.74 0.73
N VAL A 140 -13.31 7.60 2.02
CA VAL A 140 -13.25 6.29 2.72
C VAL A 140 -14.17 5.27 2.05
N THR A 141 -15.39 5.67 1.66
CA THR A 141 -16.33 4.79 0.94
C THR A 141 -15.74 4.38 -0.42
N GLY A 142 -15.18 5.33 -1.19
CA GLY A 142 -14.54 5.04 -2.47
C GLY A 142 -13.33 4.11 -2.34
N LEU A 143 -12.49 4.29 -1.32
CA LEU A 143 -11.32 3.45 -1.07
C LEU A 143 -11.68 1.99 -0.76
N THR A 144 -12.90 1.70 -0.28
CA THR A 144 -13.34 0.30 -0.08
C THR A 144 -13.31 -0.50 -1.37
N ILE A 145 -13.58 0.14 -2.50
CA ILE A 145 -13.59 -0.50 -3.84
C ILE A 145 -12.18 -0.93 -4.23
N PHE A 146 -11.19 -0.06 -4.01
CA PHE A 146 -9.77 -0.35 -4.28
C PHE A 146 -9.25 -1.42 -3.33
N ASN A 147 -9.57 -1.31 -2.04
CA ASN A 147 -9.14 -2.27 -1.03
C ASN A 147 -9.76 -3.67 -1.22
N ASP A 148 -10.99 -3.80 -1.73
CA ASP A 148 -11.56 -5.09 -2.13
C ASP A 148 -10.74 -5.72 -3.26
N VAL A 149 -10.36 -4.94 -4.28
CA VAL A 149 -9.51 -5.42 -5.39
C VAL A 149 -8.16 -5.90 -4.88
N ILE A 150 -7.48 -5.08 -4.04
CA ILE A 150 -6.18 -5.41 -3.44
C ILE A 150 -6.26 -6.72 -2.66
N THR A 151 -7.23 -6.83 -1.76
CA THR A 151 -7.42 -7.98 -0.88
C THR A 151 -7.70 -9.26 -1.68
N ARG A 152 -8.61 -9.21 -2.65
CA ARG A 152 -8.91 -10.36 -3.52
C ARG A 152 -7.71 -10.76 -4.37
N ALA A 153 -6.97 -9.81 -4.91
CA ALA A 153 -5.81 -10.09 -5.73
C ALA A 153 -4.66 -10.72 -4.94
N ALA A 154 -4.44 -10.28 -3.69
CA ALA A 154 -3.49 -10.85 -2.77
C ALA A 154 -3.89 -12.30 -2.38
N PHE A 155 -5.14 -12.50 -1.95
CA PHE A 155 -5.62 -13.82 -1.52
C PHE A 155 -5.66 -14.85 -2.65
N ALA A 156 -6.00 -14.44 -3.87
CA ALA A 156 -5.96 -15.33 -5.04
C ALA A 156 -4.54 -15.87 -5.34
N ARG A 157 -3.49 -15.22 -4.80
CA ARG A 157 -2.09 -15.61 -4.98
C ARG A 157 -1.45 -16.16 -3.70
N GLY A 158 -2.22 -16.31 -2.62
CA GLY A 158 -1.71 -16.77 -1.33
C GLY A 158 -0.72 -15.79 -0.68
N LEU A 159 -0.81 -14.48 -1.01
CA LEU A 159 0.10 -13.47 -0.46
C LEU A 159 -0.39 -12.98 0.91
N PRO A 160 0.52 -12.80 1.88
CA PRO A 160 0.20 -12.14 3.13
C PRO A 160 -0.10 -10.65 2.91
N LEU A 161 -0.97 -10.09 3.75
CA LEU A 161 -1.47 -8.73 3.63
C LEU A 161 -1.29 -7.97 4.96
N ILE A 162 -0.78 -6.75 4.87
CA ILE A 162 -0.80 -5.77 5.95
C ILE A 162 -2.02 -4.86 5.73
N ASP A 163 -2.97 -4.90 6.66
CA ASP A 163 -4.14 -4.03 6.59
C ASP A 163 -3.84 -2.67 7.25
N LEU A 164 -3.40 -1.72 6.43
CA LEU A 164 -3.02 -0.39 6.90
C LEU A 164 -4.18 0.41 7.49
N ARG A 165 -5.44 0.08 7.17
CA ARG A 165 -6.63 0.72 7.74
C ARG A 165 -6.74 0.48 9.24
N LEU A 166 -6.22 -0.66 9.72
CA LEU A 166 -6.22 -1.05 11.12
C LEU A 166 -4.92 -0.69 11.86
N ILE A 167 -3.91 -0.22 11.12
CA ILE A 167 -2.61 0.19 11.64
C ILE A 167 -2.53 1.71 11.78
N CYS A 168 -2.94 2.45 10.76
CA CYS A 168 -3.01 3.90 10.77
C CYS A 168 -4.45 4.33 11.08
N ASP A 169 -4.85 4.23 12.35
CA ASP A 169 -6.22 4.41 12.85
C ASP A 169 -6.40 5.63 13.76
N GLU A 170 -5.33 6.40 14.00
CA GLU A 170 -5.33 7.60 14.80
C GLU A 170 -5.02 8.84 13.95
N ALA A 171 -5.61 10.00 14.31
CA ALA A 171 -5.31 11.26 13.60
C ALA A 171 -3.82 11.62 13.63
N ALA A 172 -3.09 11.25 14.67
CA ALA A 172 -1.65 11.47 14.80
C ALA A 172 -0.80 10.61 13.85
N ASP A 173 -1.38 9.59 13.20
CA ASP A 173 -0.71 8.76 12.22
C ASP A 173 -0.51 9.46 10.87
N TYR A 174 -1.11 10.64 10.70
CA TYR A 174 -1.12 11.38 9.43
C TYR A 174 -0.34 12.69 9.54
N ALA A 175 0.56 12.94 8.59
CA ALA A 175 1.26 14.23 8.42
C ALA A 175 0.38 15.26 7.70
N ASN A 176 -0.48 14.77 6.80
CA ASN A 176 -1.51 15.51 6.09
C ASN A 176 -2.67 14.54 5.78
N PRO A 177 -3.76 14.91 5.11
CA PRO A 177 -4.90 14.01 4.91
C PRO A 177 -4.60 12.64 4.28
N ILE A 178 -3.49 12.50 3.57
CA ILE A 178 -3.18 11.29 2.77
C ILE A 178 -1.76 10.74 2.96
N GLU A 179 -0.93 11.37 3.82
CA GLU A 179 0.46 10.92 4.01
C GLU A 179 0.70 10.48 5.46
N PRO A 180 1.48 9.41 5.70
CA PRO A 180 1.78 8.96 7.05
C PRO A 180 2.75 9.93 7.75
N SER A 181 2.47 10.21 9.03
CA SER A 181 3.37 10.93 9.91
C SER A 181 4.55 10.06 10.34
N VAL A 182 5.46 10.62 11.15
CA VAL A 182 6.52 9.84 11.83
C VAL A 182 5.90 8.72 12.68
N GLN A 183 4.78 8.99 13.37
CA GLN A 183 4.09 7.97 14.18
C GLN A 183 3.49 6.88 13.30
N GLY A 184 2.73 7.24 12.27
CA GLY A 184 2.13 6.28 11.32
C GLY A 184 3.20 5.46 10.60
N GLY A 185 4.28 6.09 10.13
CA GLY A 185 5.41 5.41 9.53
C GLY A 185 6.07 4.40 10.46
N GLY A 186 6.19 4.73 11.76
CA GLY A 186 6.68 3.79 12.77
C GLY A 186 5.76 2.60 13.01
N LYS A 187 4.43 2.80 12.98
CA LYS A 187 3.45 1.70 13.05
C LYS A 187 3.57 0.78 11.83
N ILE A 188 3.68 1.35 10.62
CA ILE A 188 3.89 0.61 9.36
C ILE A 188 5.18 -0.21 9.42
N ALA A 189 6.30 0.39 9.84
CA ALA A 189 7.58 -0.30 9.95
C ALA A 189 7.52 -1.51 10.91
N ARG A 190 6.86 -1.36 12.05
CA ARG A 190 6.65 -2.47 13.01
C ARG A 190 5.80 -3.59 12.42
N ALA A 191 4.72 -3.25 11.70
CA ALA A 191 3.87 -4.24 11.04
C ALA A 191 4.63 -5.04 9.97
N ILE A 192 5.49 -4.40 9.19
CA ILE A 192 6.37 -5.07 8.22
C ILE A 192 7.27 -6.09 8.93
N VAL A 193 7.93 -5.69 10.02
CA VAL A 193 8.82 -6.59 10.78
C VAL A 193 8.04 -7.75 11.39
N ALA A 194 6.89 -7.48 12.01
CA ALA A 194 6.05 -8.51 12.62
C ALA A 194 5.61 -9.56 11.57
N LEU A 195 5.20 -9.09 10.37
CA LEU A 195 4.81 -9.99 9.29
C LEU A 195 6.00 -10.83 8.81
N ILE A 196 7.15 -10.20 8.52
CA ILE A 196 8.33 -10.90 8.02
C ILE A 196 8.80 -11.98 8.99
N ALA A 197 8.75 -11.70 10.30
CA ALA A 197 9.17 -12.63 11.34
C ALA A 197 8.13 -13.73 11.64
N GLY A 198 6.83 -13.43 11.51
CA GLY A 198 5.74 -14.30 11.92
C GLY A 198 5.10 -15.13 10.81
N HIS A 199 5.32 -14.77 9.53
CA HIS A 199 4.69 -15.47 8.41
C HIS A 199 5.47 -16.74 8.01
N ASP A 200 4.76 -17.84 7.79
CA ASP A 200 5.34 -19.07 7.26
C ASP A 200 5.44 -18.99 5.73
N TRP A 201 6.61 -18.62 5.25
CA TRP A 201 6.91 -18.44 3.82
C TRP A 201 6.99 -19.77 3.02
N SER A 202 6.95 -20.92 3.69
CA SER A 202 6.93 -22.22 3.02
C SER A 202 5.56 -22.59 2.45
N GLN A 203 4.53 -21.89 2.89
CA GLN A 203 3.14 -22.13 2.49
C GLN A 203 2.57 -20.95 1.68
N ALA A 204 1.92 -21.25 0.57
CA ALA A 204 1.13 -20.28 -0.19
C ALA A 204 -0.21 -20.01 0.55
N ARG A 205 -0.15 -19.32 1.69
CA ARG A 205 -1.28 -19.00 2.54
C ARG A 205 -1.34 -17.52 2.85
N SER A 206 -2.48 -16.92 2.57
CA SER A 206 -2.72 -15.52 2.99
C SER A 206 -2.92 -15.44 4.50
N THR A 207 -2.25 -14.46 5.10
CA THR A 207 -2.44 -14.07 6.50
C THR A 207 -2.60 -12.55 6.52
N VAL A 208 -3.55 -12.05 7.30
CA VAL A 208 -3.76 -10.61 7.49
C VAL A 208 -3.07 -10.17 8.77
N PHE A 209 -2.22 -9.15 8.65
CA PHE A 209 -1.56 -8.50 9.78
C PHE A 209 -2.19 -7.11 9.96
N ALA A 210 -2.74 -6.87 11.15
CA ALA A 210 -3.47 -5.66 11.50
C ALA A 210 -2.91 -4.94 12.73
N ARG A 211 -2.46 -5.67 13.72
CA ARG A 211 -1.84 -5.17 14.98
C ARG A 211 -0.97 -6.25 15.60
#